data_473a1bc04c0ddc9416a31a4627974b90
#
_entry.id   473a1bc04c0ddc9416a31a4627974b90
#
_cell.length_a   1.000
_cell.length_b   1.000
_cell.length_c   1.000
_cell.angle_alpha   90.00
_cell.angle_beta   90.00
_cell.angle_gamma   90.00
#
_symmetry.space_group_name_H-M   'P 1'
#
loop_
_entity.id
_entity.type
_entity.pdbx_description
1 polymer ?
#
loop_
_entity_poly.entity_id
_entity_poly.type
_entity_poly.pdbx_seq_one_letter_code
_entity_poly.pdbx_strand_id
1 'polypeptide(L)'
;MTNWKLGLLGLAISSLGISALAAPTAQAAVLIIHAGPNEPPPAREERIVARRGYVWDGGHYGWRHHRYVWARGHYMHQRRGHEWAPGRWERHENHYDWHDGEWHRHH
;
A
#
# COMPACT_ATOMS: atom_id res chain seq x y z
N MET A 1 18.05 -56.27 5.08
CA MET A 1 17.78 -55.71 5.01
C MET A 1 17.37 -55.01 4.67
N THR A 2 17.29 -54.73 4.51
CA THR A 2 16.88 -53.86 4.29
C THR A 2 16.24 -53.05 4.10
N ASN A 3 16.15 -52.73 4.17
CA ASN A 3 15.44 -51.74 3.99
C ASN A 3 15.38 -50.79 3.87
N TRP A 4 15.73 -50.60 3.74
CA TRP A 4 15.71 -49.42 3.64
C TRP A 4 15.26 -48.88 2.93
N LYS A 5 15.17 -48.99 2.89
CA LYS A 5 14.72 -48.31 2.35
C LYS A 5 14.05 -47.56 2.28
N LEU A 6 14.08 -47.43 2.44
CA LEU A 6 13.45 -46.56 2.36
C LEU A 6 13.26 -45.66 2.30
N GLY A 7 13.47 -45.49 2.31
CA GLY A 7 13.34 -44.38 2.25
C GLY A 7 13.16 -43.76 1.75
N LEU A 8 13.39 -43.80 1.52
CA LEU A 8 13.27 -42.96 1.07
C LEU A 8 12.67 -42.24 0.76
N LEU A 9 12.57 -42.30 0.83
CA LEU A 9 12.05 -41.47 0.53
C LEU A 9 11.62 -40.60 0.45
N GLY A 10 11.71 -40.55 0.56
CA GLY A 10 11.40 -39.49 0.49
C GLY A 10 11.22 -38.85 0.23
N LEU A 11 11.49 -38.64 0.08
CA LEU A 11 11.39 -37.71 -0.22
C LEU A 11 10.97 -36.97 -0.61
N ALA A 12 10.99 -37.08 -0.66
CA ALA A 12 10.67 -36.25 -1.03
C ALA A 12 10.20 -35.49 -1.20
N ILE A 13 10.17 -35.58 -1.13
CA ILE A 13 9.74 -34.74 -1.28
C ILE A 13 9.60 -33.89 -1.36
N SER A 14 9.91 -33.77 -1.29
CA SER A 14 9.84 -32.77 -1.38
C SER A 14 9.53 -32.08 -1.82
N SER A 15 9.47 -32.18 -1.96
CA SER A 15 9.15 -31.29 -2.43
C SER A 15 8.67 -30.56 -2.47
N LEU A 16 8.70 -30.67 -2.38
CA LEU A 16 8.21 -29.79 -2.44
C LEU A 16 8.03 -28.93 -2.50
N GLY A 17 8.14 -28.78 -2.41
CA GLY A 17 7.99 -27.78 -2.34
C GLY A 17 7.89 -27.14 -2.89
N ILE A 18 7.97 -26.96 -3.24
CA ILE A 18 7.96 -26.19 -3.72
C ILE A 18 7.38 -25.55 -4.01
N SER A 19 7.29 -25.54 -3.91
CA SER A 19 6.65 -24.94 -4.29
C SER A 19 6.44 -23.95 -4.24
N ALA A 20 6.64 -23.73 -4.26
CA ALA A 20 6.48 -22.81 -4.24
C ALA A 20 6.46 -21.97 -4.38
N LEU A 21 6.70 -21.94 -4.59
CA LEU A 21 6.75 -21.19 -4.77
C LEU A 21 6.43 -20.36 -5.46
N ALA A 22 5.92 -20.47 -5.71
CA ALA A 22 5.45 -19.46 -6.55
C ALA A 22 5.26 -18.25 -5.73
N ALA A 23 6.18 -17.51 -5.72
CA ALA A 23 6.08 -16.29 -5.05
C ALA A 23 4.94 -15.55 -5.67
N PRO A 24 3.95 -15.22 -4.90
CA PRO A 24 2.91 -14.36 -5.42
C PRO A 24 3.59 -13.10 -5.88
N THR A 25 3.34 -12.74 -7.08
CA THR A 25 3.72 -11.45 -7.51
C THR A 25 3.11 -10.48 -6.56
N ALA A 26 3.95 -9.75 -5.95
CA ALA A 26 3.47 -8.72 -5.09
C ALA A 26 2.77 -7.71 -5.94
N GLN A 27 1.50 -7.75 -5.94
CA GLN A 27 0.76 -6.66 -6.48
C GLN A 27 0.63 -5.63 -5.40
N ALA A 28 1.02 -4.43 -5.72
CA ALA A 28 0.85 -3.36 -4.78
C ALA A 28 -0.64 -3.19 -4.54
N ALA A 29 -1.07 -3.58 -3.37
CA ALA A 29 -2.45 -3.38 -2.99
C ALA A 29 -2.60 -1.94 -2.54
N VAL A 30 -3.64 -1.27 -3.01
CA VAL A 30 -3.97 0.06 -2.54
C VAL A 30 -4.54 -0.09 -1.14
N LEU A 31 -3.95 0.61 -0.21
CA LEU A 31 -4.42 0.58 1.17
C LEU A 31 -5.71 1.36 1.31
N ILE A 32 -6.72 0.73 1.86
CA ILE A 32 -7.99 1.38 2.15
C ILE A 32 -8.22 1.35 3.65
N ILE A 33 -8.46 2.51 4.22
CA ILE A 33 -8.71 2.65 5.65
C ILE A 33 -10.15 3.09 5.85
N HIS A 34 -10.88 2.33 6.64
CA HIS A 34 -12.28 2.65 6.92
C HIS A 34 -12.38 3.53 8.15
N ALA A 35 -13.00 4.67 7.99
CA ALA A 35 -13.22 5.60 9.09
C ALA A 35 -14.69 5.59 9.50
N GLY A 36 -15.01 6.38 10.51
CA GLY A 36 -16.37 6.47 11.02
C GLY A 36 -17.27 7.33 10.15
N PRO A 37 -18.45 7.67 10.68
CA PRO A 37 -19.46 8.39 9.91
C PRO A 37 -19.22 9.88 9.78
N ASN A 38 -18.31 10.43 10.57
CA ASN A 38 -18.05 11.87 10.52
C ASN A 38 -17.14 12.21 9.36
N GLU A 39 -17.48 13.31 8.70
CA GLU A 39 -16.68 13.79 7.59
C GLU A 39 -15.27 14.17 8.06
N PRO A 40 -14.23 13.81 7.29
CA PRO A 40 -12.89 14.27 7.64
C PRO A 40 -12.81 15.79 7.59
N PRO A 41 -12.01 16.39 8.47
CA PRO A 41 -11.84 17.85 8.43
C PRO A 41 -11.22 18.28 7.11
N PRO A 42 -11.42 19.52 6.70
CA PRO A 42 -10.75 20.03 5.50
C PRO A 42 -9.24 19.92 5.66
N ALA A 43 -8.57 19.59 4.57
CA ALA A 43 -7.13 19.49 4.57
C ALA A 43 -6.49 20.81 4.98
N ARG A 44 -5.42 20.73 5.74
CA ARG A 44 -4.66 21.91 6.14
C ARG A 44 -3.92 22.47 4.94
N GLU A 45 -3.84 23.77 4.90
CA GLU A 45 -3.04 24.42 3.88
C GLU A 45 -1.57 24.19 4.17
N GLU A 46 -0.82 23.86 3.14
CA GLU A 46 0.62 23.64 3.27
C GLU A 46 1.35 24.50 2.30
N ARG A 47 2.48 25.04 2.75
CA ARG A 47 3.34 25.81 1.88
C ARG A 47 4.28 24.84 1.18
N ILE A 48 4.10 24.70 -0.12
CA ILE A 48 4.87 23.73 -0.90
C ILE A 48 5.87 24.51 -1.74
N VAL A 49 7.13 24.11 -1.65
CA VAL A 49 8.18 24.65 -2.49
C VAL A 49 8.58 23.57 -3.49
N ALA A 50 8.48 23.90 -4.76
CA ALA A 50 8.86 22.95 -5.80
C ALA A 50 10.31 22.52 -5.61
N ARG A 51 10.57 21.25 -5.81
CA ARG A 51 11.91 20.69 -5.64
C ARG A 51 12.20 19.76 -6.81
N ARG A 52 13.24 20.09 -7.55
CA ARG A 52 13.60 19.34 -8.75
C ARG A 52 13.86 17.87 -8.41
N GLY A 53 13.27 16.98 -9.19
CA GLY A 53 13.46 15.54 -8.98
C GLY A 53 12.57 14.95 -7.90
N TYR A 54 11.69 15.76 -7.32
CA TYR A 54 10.80 15.32 -6.25
C TYR A 54 9.36 15.67 -6.55
N VAL A 55 8.48 14.89 -5.97
CA VAL A 55 7.05 15.13 -6.00
C VAL A 55 6.58 15.31 -4.57
N TRP A 56 5.70 16.27 -4.37
CA TRP A 56 5.14 16.50 -3.05
C TRP A 56 3.93 15.61 -2.85
N ASP A 57 3.97 14.80 -1.79
CA ASP A 57 2.82 14.05 -1.34
C ASP A 57 2.20 14.86 -0.22
N GLY A 58 1.06 15.47 -0.48
CA GLY A 58 0.44 16.39 0.47
C GLY A 58 0.01 15.70 1.75
N GLY A 59 -0.02 16.47 2.82
CA GLY A 59 -0.54 15.98 4.08
C GLY A 59 -2.03 15.66 3.97
N HIS A 60 -2.48 14.84 4.86
CA HIS A 60 -3.89 14.46 4.89
C HIS A 60 -4.27 14.03 6.30
N TYR A 61 -5.57 14.00 6.56
CA TYR A 61 -6.06 13.44 7.80
C TYR A 61 -6.10 11.93 7.66
N GLY A 62 -5.43 11.23 8.59
CA GLY A 62 -5.54 9.80 8.72
C GLY A 62 -6.56 9.45 9.78
N TRP A 63 -6.85 8.18 9.93
CA TRP A 63 -7.81 7.68 10.92
C TRP A 63 -7.07 6.80 11.92
N ARG A 64 -7.06 7.20 13.17
CA ARG A 64 -6.41 6.45 14.24
C ARG A 64 -7.21 6.55 15.54
N HIS A 65 -7.38 5.42 16.20
CA HIS A 65 -8.06 5.39 17.49
C HIS A 65 -9.40 6.12 17.43
N HIS A 66 -10.17 5.83 16.38
CA HIS A 66 -11.51 6.38 16.19
C HIS A 66 -11.55 7.89 16.01
N ARG A 67 -10.49 8.48 15.49
CA ARG A 67 -10.47 9.92 15.24
C ARG A 67 -9.56 10.27 14.09
N TYR A 68 -9.77 11.46 13.55
CA TYR A 68 -8.93 11.97 12.47
C TYR A 68 -7.69 12.62 13.07
N VAL A 69 -6.53 12.28 12.51
CA VAL A 69 -5.24 12.82 12.95
C VAL A 69 -4.49 13.28 11.71
N TRP A 70 -3.94 14.49 11.78
CA TRP A 70 -3.20 15.05 10.66
C TRP A 70 -1.88 14.33 10.46
N ALA A 71 -1.63 13.92 9.21
CA ALA A 71 -0.36 13.36 8.78
C ALA A 71 0.31 14.35 7.85
N ARG A 72 1.56 14.70 8.15
CA ARG A 72 2.30 15.67 7.36
C ARG A 72 2.61 15.17 5.97
N GLY A 73 2.65 16.10 5.01
CA GLY A 73 3.14 15.80 3.68
C GLY A 73 4.65 15.61 3.66
N HIS A 74 5.13 15.08 2.58
CA HIS A 74 6.56 14.84 2.41
C HIS A 74 6.92 14.78 0.93
N TYR A 75 8.22 14.93 0.65
CA TYR A 75 8.72 14.78 -0.71
C TYR A 75 9.02 13.32 -1.01
N MET A 76 8.73 12.94 -2.24
CA MET A 76 9.09 11.62 -2.75
C MET A 76 9.93 11.79 -3.99
N HIS A 77 10.84 10.87 -4.23
CA HIS A 77 11.59 10.88 -5.48
C HIS A 77 10.67 10.70 -6.65
N GLN A 78 10.86 11.50 -7.67
CA GLN A 78 10.14 11.39 -8.91
C GLN A 78 10.40 10.00 -9.51
N ARG A 79 9.39 9.43 -10.10
CA ARG A 79 9.52 8.11 -10.73
C ARG A 79 9.34 8.29 -12.23
N ARG A 80 10.41 7.99 -12.98
CA ARG A 80 10.39 8.17 -14.43
C ARG A 80 9.25 7.38 -15.06
N GLY A 81 8.53 8.04 -15.97
CA GLY A 81 7.42 7.40 -16.67
C GLY A 81 6.17 7.22 -15.83
N HIS A 82 6.14 7.82 -14.64
CA HIS A 82 5.01 7.69 -13.74
C HIS A 82 4.59 9.05 -13.22
N GLU A 83 3.36 9.10 -12.77
CA GLU A 83 2.77 10.29 -12.19
C GLU A 83 2.13 9.91 -10.88
N TRP A 84 2.31 10.74 -9.88
CA TRP A 84 1.73 10.50 -8.56
C TRP A 84 0.29 10.93 -8.51
N ALA A 85 -0.59 10.02 -8.14
CA ALA A 85 -1.99 10.33 -7.88
C ALA A 85 -2.17 10.39 -6.37
N PRO A 86 -2.53 11.55 -5.82
CA PRO A 86 -2.66 11.67 -4.38
C PRO A 86 -3.81 10.85 -3.83
N GLY A 87 -3.72 10.50 -2.58
CA GLY A 87 -4.79 9.81 -1.89
C GLY A 87 -5.99 10.71 -1.68
N ARG A 88 -7.09 10.11 -1.33
CA ARG A 88 -8.32 10.85 -1.14
C ARG A 88 -9.28 10.12 -0.22
N TRP A 89 -10.16 10.89 0.43
CA TRP A 89 -11.26 10.36 1.19
C TRP A 89 -12.48 10.20 0.28
N GLU A 90 -13.19 9.10 0.42
CA GLU A 90 -14.44 8.86 -0.30
C GLU A 90 -15.54 8.52 0.68
N ARG A 91 -16.72 9.06 0.43
CA ARG A 91 -17.87 8.77 1.26
C ARG A 91 -18.56 7.52 0.75
N HIS A 92 -18.90 6.61 1.67
CA HIS A 92 -19.68 5.41 1.39
C HIS A 92 -20.79 5.32 2.42
N GLU A 93 -22.02 5.43 1.97
CA GLU A 93 -23.19 5.31 2.82
C GLU A 93 -23.04 5.96 4.20
N ASN A 94 -22.56 5.23 5.18
CA ASN A 94 -22.48 5.71 6.55
C ASN A 94 -21.06 5.81 7.09
N HIS A 95 -20.06 5.80 6.21
CA HIS A 95 -18.66 5.92 6.64
C HIS A 95 -17.83 6.53 5.54
N TYR A 96 -16.59 6.85 5.87
CA TYR A 96 -15.63 7.39 4.92
C TYR A 96 -14.46 6.43 4.77
N ASP A 97 -13.98 6.28 3.55
CA ASP A 97 -12.82 5.46 3.24
C ASP A 97 -11.69 6.31 2.71
N TRP A 98 -10.51 6.08 3.24
CA TRP A 98 -9.30 6.68 2.70
C TRP A 98 -8.68 5.74 1.69
N HIS A 99 -8.45 6.26 0.51
CA HIS A 99 -7.72 5.56 -0.55
C HIS A 99 -6.34 6.17 -0.66
N ASP A 100 -5.32 5.36 -0.41
CA ASP A 100 -3.95 5.84 -0.44
C ASP A 100 -3.55 6.26 -1.84
N GLY A 101 -2.56 7.17 -1.94
CA GLY A 101 -2.06 7.58 -3.23
C GLY A 101 -1.27 6.48 -3.93
N GLU A 102 -1.10 6.60 -5.22
CA GLU A 102 -0.36 5.61 -5.98
C GLU A 102 0.28 6.19 -7.22
N TRP A 103 1.27 5.49 -7.73
CA TRP A 103 1.95 5.88 -8.95
C TRP A 103 1.21 5.28 -10.14
N HIS A 104 0.93 6.14 -11.12
CA HIS A 104 0.30 5.74 -12.38
C HIS A 104 1.31 5.86 -13.50
N ARG A 105 1.31 4.89 -14.39
CA ARG A 105 2.20 4.96 -15.54
C ARG A 105 1.67 5.97 -16.55
N HIS A 106 2.58 6.78 -17.07
CA HIS A 106 2.25 7.66 -18.20
C HIS A 106 2.05 6.84 -19.46
N HIS A 107 1.09 7.25 -20.26
CA HIS A 107 0.88 6.66 -21.59
C HIS A 107 1.36 7.56 -22.68
#